data_3339f849cb459afb76048d9a4b5af487
#
_entry.id   3339f849cb459afb76048d9a4b5af487
#
_cell.length_a   1.000
_cell.length_b   1.000
_cell.length_c   1.000
_cell.angle_alpha   90.00
_cell.angle_beta   90.00
_cell.angle_gamma   90.00
#
_symmetry.space_group_name_H-M   'P 1'
#
loop_
_entity.id
_entity.type
_entity.pdbx_description
1 polymer ?
#
loop_
_entity_poly.entity_id
_entity_poly.type
_entity_poly.pdbx_seq_one_letter_code
_entity_poly.pdbx_strand_id
1 'polypeptide(L)'
;MPRILPVPSYTQTIPMAVENYDIVIVGAGPVGLCLSTCLSRWGYKIKHIDNRPEPTATGRADGIQPRSLDLLRNMGLKRKIMAHEPAKVYEVAFWDPSSKGGIVQTGTWASCPKFIDARYPFTTLLHQGLIERVFIEDIEKNGNTVQRPWTITGFKNDEQDATYPVEVKLSHVDGTLSETVRAKYLFSGEGARSFVRDQLGVKIRYKDPIAHVWGVMDGVVRTNFPDIKVCRIPSSAFANVG
;
A
#
# COMPACT_ATOMS: atom_id res chain seq x y z
N MET A 1 -12.83 43.46 -51.64
CA MET A 1 -12.53 42.31 -50.77
C MET A 1 -13.13 42.58 -49.40
N PRO A 2 -14.10 41.80 -48.89
CA PRO A 2 -14.66 42.01 -47.56
C PRO A 2 -13.69 41.47 -46.51
N ARG A 3 -13.46 42.27 -45.45
CA ARG A 3 -12.67 41.90 -44.29
C ARG A 3 -13.45 40.86 -43.46
N ILE A 4 -12.89 39.67 -43.35
CA ILE A 4 -13.37 38.64 -42.39
C ILE A 4 -12.90 39.07 -41.02
N LEU A 5 -13.83 39.42 -40.13
CA LEU A 5 -13.54 39.64 -38.71
C LEU A 5 -13.27 38.32 -38.03
N PRO A 6 -12.27 38.21 -37.13
CA PRO A 6 -12.02 37.00 -36.40
C PRO A 6 -13.19 36.72 -35.44
N VAL A 7 -13.71 35.51 -35.49
CA VAL A 7 -14.69 34.99 -34.50
C VAL A 7 -13.97 34.80 -33.17
N PRO A 8 -14.40 35.43 -32.07
CA PRO A 8 -13.81 35.16 -30.78
C PRO A 8 -14.16 33.74 -30.36
N SER A 9 -13.14 32.90 -30.22
CA SER A 9 -13.28 31.56 -29.58
C SER A 9 -13.50 31.74 -28.08
N TYR A 10 -14.74 31.87 -27.66
CA TYR A 10 -15.11 31.70 -26.26
C TYR A 10 -15.06 30.22 -25.94
N THR A 11 -13.95 29.74 -25.44
CA THR A 11 -13.92 28.49 -24.69
C THR A 11 -14.61 28.78 -23.35
N GLN A 12 -15.92 28.59 -23.28
CA GLN A 12 -16.63 28.53 -22.00
C GLN A 12 -16.12 27.30 -21.25
N THR A 13 -15.18 27.50 -20.35
CA THR A 13 -14.88 26.51 -19.32
C THR A 13 -16.10 26.50 -18.40
N ILE A 14 -17.02 25.56 -18.60
CA ILE A 14 -18.09 25.30 -17.65
C ILE A 14 -17.37 24.90 -16.35
N PRO A 15 -17.50 25.63 -15.23
CA PRO A 15 -16.90 25.18 -13.99
C PRO A 15 -17.56 23.86 -13.63
N MET A 16 -16.80 22.76 -13.70
CA MET A 16 -17.29 21.48 -13.20
C MET A 16 -17.60 21.68 -11.72
N ALA A 17 -18.82 21.33 -11.32
CA ALA A 17 -19.23 21.42 -9.93
C ALA A 17 -18.22 20.61 -9.09
N VAL A 18 -17.69 21.25 -8.04
CA VAL A 18 -16.75 20.58 -7.12
C VAL A 18 -17.47 19.40 -6.48
N GLU A 19 -16.95 18.21 -6.68
CA GLU A 19 -17.57 17.00 -6.16
C GLU A 19 -17.21 16.81 -4.69
N ASN A 20 -18.22 16.42 -3.89
CA ASN A 20 -18.08 16.23 -2.45
C ASN A 20 -18.01 14.75 -2.10
N TYR A 21 -17.13 14.41 -1.16
CA TYR A 21 -16.88 13.08 -0.65
C TYR A 21 -16.90 13.03 0.88
N ASP A 22 -17.20 11.87 1.45
CA ASP A 22 -17.00 11.70 2.89
C ASP A 22 -15.51 11.67 3.23
N ILE A 23 -14.71 11.01 2.38
CA ILE A 23 -13.27 10.92 2.56
C ILE A 23 -12.52 10.85 1.23
N VAL A 24 -11.38 11.52 1.15
CA VAL A 24 -10.35 11.30 0.14
C VAL A 24 -9.27 10.41 0.74
N ILE A 25 -8.95 9.30 0.06
CA ILE A 25 -7.87 8.37 0.43
C ILE A 25 -6.78 8.47 -0.61
N VAL A 26 -5.56 8.79 -0.19
CA VAL A 26 -4.37 8.88 -1.06
C VAL A 26 -3.45 7.71 -0.79
N GLY A 27 -3.21 6.90 -1.82
CA GLY A 27 -2.37 5.71 -1.76
C GLY A 27 -3.16 4.41 -1.59
N ALA A 28 -3.01 3.50 -2.56
CA ALA A 28 -3.66 2.20 -2.59
C ALA A 28 -2.65 1.06 -2.31
N GLY A 29 -1.81 1.25 -1.31
CA GLY A 29 -1.12 0.16 -0.63
C GLY A 29 -2.06 -0.54 0.36
N PRO A 30 -1.60 -1.60 1.05
CA PRO A 30 -2.44 -2.39 1.96
C PRO A 30 -3.19 -1.56 3.02
N VAL A 31 -2.59 -0.46 3.49
CA VAL A 31 -3.20 0.42 4.52
C VAL A 31 -4.39 1.19 3.95
N GLY A 32 -4.20 1.88 2.82
CA GLY A 32 -5.27 2.63 2.16
C GLY A 32 -6.39 1.72 1.68
N LEU A 33 -6.05 0.57 1.10
CA LEU A 33 -7.02 -0.43 0.64
C LEU A 33 -7.82 -1.03 1.80
N CYS A 34 -7.19 -1.33 2.93
CA CYS A 34 -7.88 -1.83 4.13
C CYS A 34 -8.92 -0.82 4.64
N LEU A 35 -8.55 0.46 4.75
CA LEU A 35 -9.47 1.52 5.13
C LEU A 35 -10.62 1.65 4.12
N SER A 36 -10.29 1.73 2.83
CA SER A 36 -11.28 1.86 1.76
C SER A 36 -12.27 0.70 1.76
N THR A 37 -11.80 -0.54 1.99
CA THR A 37 -12.67 -1.71 2.13
C THR A 37 -13.70 -1.54 3.26
N CYS A 38 -13.27 -1.11 4.44
CA CYS A 38 -14.17 -0.90 5.57
C CYS A 38 -15.21 0.18 5.26
N LEU A 39 -14.76 1.32 4.75
CA LEU A 39 -15.62 2.47 4.47
C LEU A 39 -16.59 2.20 3.32
N SER A 40 -16.15 1.49 2.27
CA SER A 40 -17.02 1.08 1.15
C SER A 40 -18.19 0.21 1.62
N ARG A 41 -17.92 -0.75 2.50
CA ARG A 41 -18.95 -1.63 3.10
C ARG A 41 -19.93 -0.87 3.98
N TRP A 42 -19.51 0.24 4.55
CA TRP A 42 -20.38 1.11 5.37
C TRP A 42 -21.13 2.16 4.55
N GLY A 43 -20.96 2.16 3.22
CA GLY A 43 -21.70 3.03 2.30
C GLY A 43 -21.19 4.46 2.23
N TYR A 44 -19.95 4.74 2.69
CA TYR A 44 -19.35 6.06 2.54
C TYR A 44 -18.97 6.34 1.09
N LYS A 45 -19.14 7.60 0.68
CA LYS A 45 -18.68 8.10 -0.62
C LYS A 45 -17.19 8.41 -0.56
N ILE A 46 -16.38 7.65 -1.28
CA ILE A 46 -14.92 7.67 -1.20
C ILE A 46 -14.31 8.13 -2.52
N LYS A 47 -13.36 9.06 -2.47
CA LYS A 47 -12.41 9.30 -3.54
C LYS A 47 -11.10 8.60 -3.17
N HIS A 48 -10.80 7.46 -3.79
CA HIS A 48 -9.56 6.73 -3.54
C HIS A 48 -8.64 6.82 -4.75
N ILE A 49 -7.44 7.35 -4.56
CA ILE A 49 -6.46 7.55 -5.63
C ILE A 49 -5.13 6.86 -5.31
N ASP A 50 -4.40 6.49 -6.36
CA ASP A 50 -3.01 6.04 -6.27
C ASP A 50 -2.23 6.52 -7.50
N ASN A 51 -0.98 6.90 -7.29
CA ASN A 51 -0.12 7.45 -8.35
C ASN A 51 0.47 6.39 -9.29
N ARG A 52 0.43 5.11 -8.91
CA ARG A 52 0.87 4.02 -9.78
C ARG A 52 -0.21 3.72 -10.80
N PRO A 53 0.14 3.49 -12.08
CA PRO A 53 -0.83 3.14 -13.11
C PRO A 53 -1.53 1.80 -12.81
N GLU A 54 -0.79 0.86 -12.21
CA GLU A 54 -1.25 -0.49 -11.91
C GLU A 54 -1.05 -0.85 -10.42
N PRO A 55 -1.80 -1.82 -9.89
CA PRO A 55 -1.52 -2.40 -8.58
C PRO A 55 -0.10 -2.98 -8.51
N THR A 56 0.38 -3.29 -7.31
CA THR A 56 1.71 -3.87 -7.11
C THR A 56 1.85 -5.18 -7.90
N ALA A 57 2.80 -5.20 -8.84
CA ALA A 57 3.08 -6.39 -9.66
C ALA A 57 4.13 -7.30 -9.04
N THR A 58 5.17 -6.72 -8.43
CA THR A 58 6.32 -7.46 -7.87
C THR A 58 6.87 -6.76 -6.64
N GLY A 59 7.62 -7.51 -5.82
CA GLY A 59 8.36 -6.99 -4.68
C GLY A 59 7.49 -6.58 -3.49
N ARG A 60 8.09 -5.87 -2.57
CA ARG A 60 7.52 -5.38 -1.31
C ARG A 60 7.28 -6.48 -0.27
N ALA A 61 6.36 -6.24 0.66
CA ALA A 61 6.07 -7.20 1.72
C ALA A 61 5.19 -8.34 1.21
N ASP A 62 5.40 -9.53 1.77
CA ASP A 62 4.65 -10.75 1.43
C ASP A 62 4.09 -11.46 2.68
N GLY A 63 4.49 -11.02 3.88
CA GLY A 63 4.17 -11.68 5.14
C GLY A 63 2.93 -11.11 5.85
N ILE A 64 1.89 -11.92 6.01
CA ILE A 64 0.74 -11.62 6.86
C ILE A 64 0.94 -12.32 8.20
N GLN A 65 1.11 -11.55 9.25
CA GLN A 65 1.27 -12.05 10.62
C GLN A 65 -0.04 -12.66 11.17
N PRO A 66 0.02 -13.57 12.14
CA PRO A 66 -1.15 -14.23 12.73
C PRO A 66 -2.27 -13.27 13.12
N ARG A 67 -1.94 -12.18 13.82
CA ARG A 67 -2.92 -11.16 14.23
C ARG A 67 -3.63 -10.49 13.06
N SER A 68 -2.87 -10.15 12.02
CA SER A 68 -3.45 -9.56 10.81
C SER A 68 -4.38 -10.54 10.09
N LEU A 69 -4.02 -11.81 10.06
CA LEU A 69 -4.86 -12.85 9.46
C LEU A 69 -6.19 -13.06 10.25
N ASP A 70 -6.16 -12.92 11.57
CA ASP A 70 -7.37 -12.93 12.41
C ASP A 70 -8.28 -11.75 12.08
N LEU A 71 -7.73 -10.54 11.94
CA LEU A 71 -8.49 -9.36 11.54
C LEU A 71 -9.10 -9.52 10.14
N LEU A 72 -8.32 -10.00 9.18
CA LEU A 72 -8.81 -10.29 7.82
C LEU A 72 -9.89 -11.38 7.81
N ARG A 73 -9.83 -12.35 8.74
CA ARG A 73 -10.92 -13.30 8.94
C ARG A 73 -12.20 -12.59 9.41
N ASN A 74 -12.11 -11.72 10.41
CA ASN A 74 -13.26 -10.97 10.91
C ASN A 74 -13.86 -10.06 9.84
N MET A 75 -13.04 -9.55 8.93
CA MET A 75 -13.46 -8.82 7.73
C MET A 75 -14.04 -9.74 6.64
N GLY A 76 -14.04 -11.07 6.80
CA GLY A 76 -14.50 -12.03 5.79
C GLY A 76 -13.54 -12.21 4.60
N LEU A 77 -12.35 -11.63 4.63
CA LEU A 77 -11.38 -11.63 3.52
C LEU A 77 -10.42 -12.81 3.55
N LYS A 78 -10.23 -13.44 4.71
CA LYS A 78 -9.28 -14.57 4.87
C LYS A 78 -9.50 -15.67 3.83
N ARG A 79 -10.76 -16.04 3.55
CA ARG A 79 -11.05 -17.12 2.57
C ARG A 79 -10.51 -16.79 1.18
N LYS A 80 -10.64 -15.55 0.73
CA LYS A 80 -10.11 -15.09 -0.56
C LYS A 80 -8.57 -15.12 -0.57
N ILE A 81 -7.93 -14.67 0.51
CA ILE A 81 -6.47 -14.74 0.67
C ILE A 81 -5.98 -16.19 0.62
N MET A 82 -6.63 -17.09 1.35
CA MET A 82 -6.24 -18.50 1.39
C MET A 82 -6.53 -19.25 0.08
N ALA A 83 -7.43 -18.75 -0.77
CA ALA A 83 -7.70 -19.31 -2.10
C ALA A 83 -6.51 -19.14 -3.08
N HIS A 84 -5.58 -18.23 -2.79
CA HIS A 84 -4.32 -18.09 -3.53
C HIS A 84 -3.23 -19.10 -3.08
N GLU A 85 -3.57 -20.05 -2.23
CA GLU A 85 -2.66 -21.11 -1.74
C GLU A 85 -1.34 -20.58 -1.17
N PRO A 86 -1.38 -19.56 -0.27
CA PRO A 86 -0.17 -18.98 0.29
C PRO A 86 0.63 -19.99 1.09
N ALA A 87 1.95 -19.78 1.15
CA ALA A 87 2.79 -20.59 2.03
C ALA A 87 2.51 -20.25 3.49
N LYS A 88 2.42 -21.29 4.33
CA LYS A 88 2.29 -21.18 5.79
C LYS A 88 3.65 -21.45 6.40
N VAL A 89 4.20 -20.47 7.09
CA VAL A 89 5.50 -20.55 7.76
C VAL A 89 5.31 -20.68 9.24
N TYR A 90 5.70 -21.80 9.78
CA TYR A 90 5.62 -22.10 11.22
C TYR A 90 6.92 -21.79 11.94
N GLU A 91 8.06 -21.95 11.25
CA GLU A 91 9.39 -21.71 11.78
C GLU A 91 10.24 -20.94 10.77
N VAL A 92 11.20 -20.16 11.27
CA VAL A 92 12.22 -19.46 10.51
C VAL A 92 13.57 -20.02 10.88
N ALA A 93 14.34 -20.49 9.90
CA ALA A 93 15.69 -20.98 10.10
C ALA A 93 16.72 -19.86 9.87
N PHE A 94 17.77 -19.85 10.67
CA PHE A 94 18.91 -18.94 10.55
C PHE A 94 20.13 -19.72 10.09
N TRP A 95 20.84 -19.16 9.15
CA TRP A 95 22.03 -19.76 8.56
C TRP A 95 23.16 -18.73 8.56
N ASP A 96 24.32 -19.12 9.03
CA ASP A 96 25.51 -18.26 9.11
C ASP A 96 26.68 -18.88 8.34
N PRO A 97 27.65 -18.07 7.87
CA PRO A 97 28.89 -18.56 7.31
C PRO A 97 29.63 -19.46 8.30
N SER A 98 30.12 -20.61 7.82
CA SER A 98 30.93 -21.52 8.63
C SER A 98 32.41 -21.17 8.52
N SER A 99 33.15 -21.27 9.64
CA SER A 99 34.62 -21.13 9.65
C SER A 99 35.34 -22.20 8.80
N LYS A 100 34.64 -23.31 8.49
CA LYS A 100 35.16 -24.39 7.62
C LYS A 100 34.76 -24.23 6.15
N GLY A 101 34.17 -23.09 5.79
CA GLY A 101 33.59 -22.83 4.47
C GLY A 101 32.12 -23.27 4.37
N GLY A 102 31.38 -22.63 3.46
CA GLY A 102 29.94 -22.84 3.30
C GLY A 102 29.10 -22.16 4.40
N ILE A 103 27.86 -22.63 4.55
CA ILE A 103 26.90 -22.13 5.55
C ILE A 103 26.42 -23.25 6.45
N VAL A 104 26.06 -22.90 7.68
CA VAL A 104 25.55 -23.81 8.70
C VAL A 104 24.32 -23.24 9.35
N GLN A 105 23.33 -24.09 9.61
CA GLN A 105 22.14 -23.69 10.36
C GLN A 105 22.52 -23.42 11.81
N THR A 106 22.24 -22.20 12.28
CA THR A 106 22.61 -21.74 13.63
C THR A 106 21.41 -21.66 14.58
N GLY A 107 20.20 -21.74 14.05
CA GLY A 107 19.01 -21.77 14.89
C GLY A 107 17.70 -21.79 14.12
N THR A 108 16.62 -22.01 14.86
CA THR A 108 15.24 -21.88 14.37
C THR A 108 14.41 -21.08 15.36
N TRP A 109 13.47 -20.29 14.86
CA TRP A 109 12.50 -19.59 15.68
C TRP A 109 11.09 -19.86 15.17
N ALA A 110 10.14 -20.04 16.09
CA ALA A 110 8.74 -20.10 15.72
C ALA A 110 8.30 -18.76 15.10
N SER A 111 7.62 -18.80 13.96
CA SER A 111 7.11 -17.61 13.30
C SER A 111 6.00 -16.92 14.11
N CYS A 112 5.31 -17.67 14.97
CA CYS A 112 4.41 -17.18 16.01
C CYS A 112 4.91 -17.70 17.36
N PRO A 113 5.39 -16.83 18.26
CA PRO A 113 5.83 -17.26 19.60
C PRO A 113 4.72 -18.00 20.35
N LYS A 114 5.07 -19.08 21.06
CA LYS A 114 4.10 -19.95 21.78
C LYS A 114 3.28 -19.23 22.85
N PHE A 115 3.77 -18.09 23.37
CA PHE A 115 3.05 -17.29 24.37
C PHE A 115 1.96 -16.40 23.75
N ILE A 116 1.88 -16.33 22.42
CA ILE A 116 0.83 -15.62 21.71
C ILE A 116 -0.30 -16.61 21.41
N ASP A 117 -1.44 -16.42 22.06
CA ASP A 117 -2.65 -17.17 21.74
C ASP A 117 -3.23 -16.63 20.42
N ALA A 118 -2.86 -17.29 19.32
CA ALA A 118 -3.31 -16.98 18.00
C ALA A 118 -4.04 -18.17 17.38
N ARG A 119 -5.22 -17.93 16.80
CA ARG A 119 -5.99 -18.96 16.10
C ARG A 119 -5.21 -19.57 14.91
N TYR A 120 -4.35 -18.78 14.28
CA TYR A 120 -3.53 -19.16 13.14
C TYR A 120 -2.05 -18.96 13.50
N PRO A 121 -1.40 -19.91 14.21
CA PRO A 121 -0.06 -19.74 14.74
C PRO A 121 1.03 -19.93 13.66
N PHE A 122 0.88 -19.21 12.54
CA PHE A 122 1.83 -19.21 11.42
C PHE A 122 1.82 -17.86 10.70
N THR A 123 2.91 -17.50 10.09
CA THR A 123 2.97 -16.40 9.14
C THR A 123 2.50 -16.89 7.77
N THR A 124 1.60 -16.15 7.14
CA THR A 124 1.11 -16.43 5.78
C THR A 124 1.93 -15.64 4.79
N LEU A 125 2.62 -16.30 3.86
CA LEU A 125 3.37 -15.63 2.78
C LEU A 125 2.52 -15.60 1.51
N LEU A 126 2.15 -14.39 1.11
CA LEU A 126 1.43 -14.12 -0.12
C LEU A 126 1.95 -12.82 -0.71
N HIS A 127 2.23 -12.81 -2.00
CA HIS A 127 2.69 -11.61 -2.71
C HIS A 127 1.74 -10.42 -2.48
N GLN A 128 2.30 -9.24 -2.17
CA GLN A 128 1.51 -8.05 -1.82
C GLN A 128 0.46 -7.70 -2.88
N GLY A 129 0.77 -7.85 -4.17
CA GLY A 129 -0.17 -7.59 -5.26
C GLY A 129 -1.41 -8.49 -5.22
N LEU A 130 -1.28 -9.74 -4.77
CA LEU A 130 -2.43 -10.63 -4.57
C LEU A 130 -3.24 -10.23 -3.34
N ILE A 131 -2.60 -9.76 -2.29
CA ILE A 131 -3.28 -9.19 -1.11
C ILE A 131 -4.06 -7.93 -1.51
N GLU A 132 -3.42 -7.01 -2.26
CA GLU A 132 -4.06 -5.79 -2.79
C GLU A 132 -5.28 -6.12 -3.65
N ARG A 133 -5.20 -7.14 -4.51
CA ARG A 133 -6.30 -7.59 -5.38
C ARG A 133 -7.52 -8.01 -4.57
N VAL A 134 -7.32 -8.76 -3.48
CA VAL A 134 -8.43 -9.17 -2.60
C VAL A 134 -9.19 -7.98 -2.03
N PHE A 135 -8.48 -6.91 -1.65
CA PHE A 135 -9.10 -5.67 -1.18
C PHE A 135 -9.80 -4.91 -2.31
N ILE A 136 -9.15 -4.76 -3.47
CA ILE A 136 -9.70 -4.04 -4.63
C ILE A 136 -11.01 -4.68 -5.09
N GLU A 137 -11.05 -6.00 -5.25
CA GLU A 137 -12.28 -6.73 -5.59
C GLU A 137 -13.41 -6.49 -4.59
N ASP A 138 -13.09 -6.36 -3.31
CA ASP A 138 -14.10 -6.09 -2.29
C ASP A 138 -14.61 -4.65 -2.33
N ILE A 139 -13.72 -3.69 -2.58
CA ILE A 139 -14.05 -2.28 -2.76
C ILE A 139 -14.97 -2.10 -3.96
N GLU A 140 -14.63 -2.71 -5.11
CA GLU A 140 -15.41 -2.65 -6.35
C GLU A 140 -16.79 -3.28 -6.19
N LYS A 141 -16.87 -4.43 -5.50
CA LYS A 141 -18.15 -5.07 -5.17
C LYS A 141 -19.09 -4.16 -4.36
N ASN A 142 -18.53 -3.24 -3.58
CA ASN A 142 -19.28 -2.29 -2.77
C ASN A 142 -19.41 -0.90 -3.44
N GLY A 143 -19.21 -0.82 -4.76
CA GLY A 143 -19.52 0.37 -5.57
C GLY A 143 -18.48 1.49 -5.53
N ASN A 144 -17.31 1.25 -4.96
CA ASN A 144 -16.18 2.18 -5.00
C ASN A 144 -15.05 1.64 -5.88
N THR A 145 -14.15 2.52 -6.33
CA THR A 145 -13.00 2.16 -7.18
C THR A 145 -11.75 2.92 -6.75
N VAL A 146 -10.59 2.37 -7.07
CA VAL A 146 -9.30 3.08 -6.94
C VAL A 146 -8.97 3.74 -8.27
N GLN A 147 -8.92 5.06 -8.29
CA GLN A 147 -8.56 5.81 -9.49
C GLN A 147 -7.04 5.89 -9.65
N ARG A 148 -6.55 5.52 -10.82
CA ARG A 148 -5.14 5.46 -11.19
C ARG A 148 -4.92 6.07 -12.58
N PRO A 149 -3.76 6.61 -12.89
CA PRO A 149 -2.70 7.06 -12.00
C PRO A 149 -2.94 8.54 -11.59
N TRP A 150 -3.37 8.76 -10.38
CA TRP A 150 -3.67 10.08 -9.84
C TRP A 150 -2.85 10.37 -8.59
N THR A 151 -2.45 11.63 -8.44
CA THR A 151 -1.67 12.09 -7.28
C THR A 151 -2.29 13.33 -6.65
N ILE A 152 -2.03 13.52 -5.37
CA ILE A 152 -2.38 14.75 -4.66
C ILE A 152 -1.31 15.81 -4.94
N THR A 153 -1.76 17.03 -5.26
CA THR A 153 -0.87 18.19 -5.50
C THR A 153 -1.02 19.29 -4.47
N GLY A 154 -2.07 19.24 -3.67
CA GLY A 154 -2.28 20.19 -2.57
C GLY A 154 -3.56 19.89 -1.81
N PHE A 155 -3.63 20.43 -0.60
CA PHE A 155 -4.84 20.39 0.20
C PHE A 155 -4.85 21.58 1.17
N LYS A 156 -6.04 21.98 1.58
CA LYS A 156 -6.24 23.00 2.62
C LYS A 156 -7.48 22.68 3.45
N ASN A 157 -7.49 23.12 4.68
CA ASN A 157 -8.68 23.13 5.51
C ASN A 157 -9.38 24.50 5.37
N ASP A 158 -10.66 24.47 4.99
CA ASP A 158 -11.51 25.64 4.84
C ASP A 158 -12.48 25.70 6.03
N GLU A 159 -12.14 26.49 7.01
CA GLU A 159 -12.94 26.61 8.25
C GLU A 159 -14.33 27.22 8.02
N GLN A 160 -14.57 27.79 6.84
CA GLN A 160 -15.88 28.37 6.50
C GLN A 160 -16.86 27.31 5.98
N ASP A 161 -16.37 26.19 5.46
CA ASP A 161 -17.21 25.05 5.05
C ASP A 161 -17.25 23.97 6.14
N ALA A 162 -18.23 24.08 7.04
CA ALA A 162 -18.39 23.14 8.14
C ALA A 162 -18.78 21.70 7.68
N THR A 163 -19.27 21.54 6.46
CA THR A 163 -19.73 20.23 5.95
C THR A 163 -18.63 19.44 5.25
N TYR A 164 -17.86 20.11 4.39
CA TYR A 164 -16.76 19.53 3.62
C TYR A 164 -15.51 20.42 3.72
N PRO A 165 -14.90 20.51 4.91
CA PRO A 165 -13.86 21.51 5.19
C PRO A 165 -12.56 21.24 4.41
N VAL A 166 -12.33 20.04 3.92
CA VAL A 166 -11.06 19.70 3.27
C VAL A 166 -11.18 19.84 1.76
N GLU A 167 -10.53 20.87 1.21
CA GLU A 167 -10.32 20.98 -0.24
C GLU A 167 -9.07 20.23 -0.64
N VAL A 168 -9.18 19.35 -1.63
CA VAL A 168 -8.07 18.52 -2.12
C VAL A 168 -7.90 18.72 -3.62
N LYS A 169 -6.67 19.05 -4.02
CA LYS A 169 -6.27 19.19 -5.42
C LYS A 169 -5.58 17.92 -5.90
N LEU A 170 -6.08 17.37 -6.96
CA LEU A 170 -5.62 16.13 -7.56
C LEU A 170 -5.17 16.38 -9.00
N SER A 171 -4.19 15.62 -9.45
CA SER A 171 -3.73 15.65 -10.83
C SER A 171 -3.46 14.24 -11.33
N HIS A 172 -3.78 14.00 -12.58
CA HIS A 172 -3.25 12.83 -13.28
C HIS A 172 -1.72 12.94 -13.35
N VAL A 173 -1.03 11.82 -13.26
CA VAL A 173 0.45 11.80 -13.13
C VAL A 173 1.17 12.43 -14.32
N ASP A 174 0.58 12.37 -15.53
CA ASP A 174 1.13 13.02 -16.73
C ASP A 174 0.83 14.52 -16.80
N GLY A 175 0.08 15.09 -15.85
CA GLY A 175 -0.27 16.50 -15.79
C GLY A 175 -1.36 16.95 -16.76
N THR A 176 -1.96 16.05 -17.53
CA THR A 176 -2.98 16.39 -18.54
C THR A 176 -4.33 16.75 -17.94
N LEU A 177 -4.67 16.16 -16.80
CA LEU A 177 -5.94 16.35 -16.10
C LEU A 177 -5.70 16.78 -14.67
N SER A 178 -6.57 17.65 -14.17
CA SER A 178 -6.59 18.04 -12.77
C SER A 178 -8.03 18.22 -12.30
N GLU A 179 -8.26 17.95 -11.04
CA GLU A 179 -9.55 18.18 -10.41
C GLU A 179 -9.37 18.72 -8.99
N THR A 180 -10.37 19.43 -8.51
CA THR A 180 -10.47 19.84 -7.11
C THR A 180 -11.72 19.19 -6.53
N VAL A 181 -11.58 18.53 -5.42
CA VAL A 181 -12.69 17.89 -4.69
C VAL A 181 -12.76 18.42 -3.27
N ARG A 182 -13.91 18.26 -2.62
CA ARG A 182 -14.08 18.56 -1.21
C ARG A 182 -14.41 17.30 -0.43
N ALA A 183 -13.97 17.23 0.82
CA ALA A 183 -14.21 16.07 1.67
C ALA A 183 -14.38 16.49 3.14
N LYS A 184 -14.98 15.59 3.92
CA LYS A 184 -14.97 15.72 5.39
C LYS A 184 -13.60 15.40 5.95
N TYR A 185 -12.91 14.41 5.33
CA TYR A 185 -11.60 13.92 5.79
C TYR A 185 -10.67 13.66 4.61
N LEU A 186 -9.38 13.88 4.85
CA LEU A 186 -8.28 13.41 3.99
C LEU A 186 -7.45 12.37 4.76
N PHE A 187 -7.29 11.19 4.17
CA PHE A 187 -6.45 10.13 4.71
C PHE A 187 -5.26 9.84 3.78
N SER A 188 -4.06 9.86 4.36
CA SER A 188 -2.83 9.53 3.64
C SER A 188 -2.37 8.11 3.95
N GLY A 189 -2.46 7.23 2.96
CA GLY A 189 -1.90 5.89 2.93
C GLY A 189 -0.68 5.76 2.02
N GLU A 190 0.03 6.86 1.75
CA GLU A 190 1.11 6.99 0.76
C GLU A 190 2.42 6.27 1.15
N GLY A 191 2.53 5.85 2.42
CA GLY A 191 3.72 5.16 2.93
C GLY A 191 4.89 6.10 3.27
N ALA A 192 6.12 5.62 3.07
CA ALA A 192 7.32 6.30 3.53
C ALA A 192 7.58 7.66 2.86
N ARG A 193 7.10 7.87 1.64
CA ARG A 193 7.28 9.10 0.85
C ARG A 193 5.99 9.90 0.76
N SER A 194 5.28 10.08 1.88
CA SER A 194 4.00 10.77 1.91
C SER A 194 4.15 12.26 1.68
N PHE A 195 3.50 12.76 0.62
CA PHE A 195 3.36 14.18 0.33
C PHE A 195 2.53 14.88 1.43
N VAL A 196 1.42 14.27 1.85
CA VAL A 196 0.53 14.86 2.87
C VAL A 196 1.28 15.06 4.20
N ARG A 197 2.05 14.06 4.64
CA ARG A 197 2.89 14.17 5.83
C ARG A 197 3.87 15.33 5.74
N ASP A 198 4.54 15.46 4.58
CA ASP A 198 5.56 16.49 4.37
C ASP A 198 4.94 17.88 4.33
N GLN A 199 3.76 18.05 3.72
CA GLN A 199 2.99 19.32 3.73
C GLN A 199 2.50 19.72 5.11
N LEU A 200 2.21 18.76 5.98
CA LEU A 200 1.86 19.00 7.39
C LEU A 200 3.08 19.31 8.28
N GLY A 201 4.29 19.27 7.73
CA GLY A 201 5.52 19.46 8.48
C GLY A 201 5.84 18.34 9.48
N VAL A 202 5.16 17.20 9.38
CA VAL A 202 5.36 16.04 10.26
C VAL A 202 6.61 15.29 9.83
N LYS A 203 7.61 15.23 10.71
CA LYS A 203 8.90 14.59 10.45
C LYS A 203 8.93 13.17 11.00
N ILE A 204 9.52 12.25 10.22
CA ILE A 204 9.85 10.91 10.72
C ILE A 204 11.05 11.07 11.67
N ARG A 205 10.90 10.58 12.90
CA ARG A 205 12.00 10.49 13.85
C ARG A 205 12.60 9.09 13.79
N TYR A 206 13.90 9.01 13.54
CA TYR A 206 14.66 7.77 13.58
C TYR A 206 15.29 7.65 14.97
N LYS A 207 15.17 6.48 15.59
CA LYS A 207 15.81 6.21 16.88
C LYS A 207 17.31 6.01 16.70
N ASP A 208 17.69 5.32 15.62
CA ASP A 208 19.08 5.06 15.24
C ASP A 208 19.30 5.50 13.79
N PRO A 209 20.54 5.92 13.44
CA PRO A 209 20.94 6.10 12.06
C PRO A 209 20.78 4.77 11.31
N ILE A 210 20.77 4.83 9.98
CA ILE A 210 20.58 3.66 9.11
C ILE A 210 21.61 2.58 9.49
N ALA A 211 21.14 1.54 10.20
CA ALA A 211 21.99 0.44 10.63
C ALA A 211 22.20 -0.60 9.52
N HIS A 212 21.17 -0.78 8.67
CA HIS A 212 21.19 -1.80 7.61
C HIS A 212 20.45 -1.32 6.36
N VAL A 213 20.99 -1.67 5.19
CA VAL A 213 20.31 -1.54 3.90
C VAL A 213 19.86 -2.93 3.46
N TRP A 214 18.56 -3.08 3.21
CA TRP A 214 18.00 -4.34 2.75
C TRP A 214 17.68 -4.26 1.26
N GLY A 215 18.20 -5.22 0.50
CA GLY A 215 17.78 -5.48 -0.88
C GLY A 215 16.70 -6.55 -0.92
N VAL A 216 15.71 -6.37 -1.80
CA VAL A 216 14.69 -7.39 -2.08
C VAL A 216 14.78 -7.73 -3.57
N MET A 217 14.84 -9.01 -3.86
CA MET A 217 14.86 -9.54 -5.22
C MET A 217 13.87 -10.69 -5.33
N ASP A 218 12.94 -10.59 -6.27
CA ASP A 218 12.02 -11.67 -6.61
C ASP A 218 12.56 -12.43 -7.81
N GLY A 219 12.52 -13.77 -7.75
CA GLY A 219 13.01 -14.59 -8.83
C GLY A 219 12.64 -16.07 -8.69
N VAL A 220 12.79 -16.81 -9.78
CA VAL A 220 12.69 -18.27 -9.78
C VAL A 220 14.07 -18.83 -9.53
N VAL A 221 14.28 -19.34 -8.33
CA VAL A 221 15.59 -19.85 -7.89
C VAL A 221 15.70 -21.35 -8.15
N ARG A 222 16.79 -21.77 -8.80
CA ARG A 222 17.21 -23.18 -8.87
C ARG A 222 18.27 -23.41 -7.82
N THR A 223 17.95 -24.14 -6.77
CA THR A 223 18.84 -24.35 -5.64
C THR A 223 18.53 -25.66 -4.93
N ASN A 224 19.54 -26.25 -4.31
CA ASN A 224 19.41 -27.36 -3.36
C ASN A 224 19.41 -26.87 -1.91
N PHE A 225 19.28 -25.57 -1.68
CA PHE A 225 19.21 -25.00 -0.34
C PHE A 225 17.97 -25.55 0.41
N PRO A 226 18.13 -26.21 1.58
CA PRO A 226 17.07 -27.01 2.19
C PRO A 226 15.87 -26.17 2.68
N ASP A 227 16.10 -24.95 3.15
CA ASP A 227 15.09 -24.12 3.82
C ASP A 227 14.63 -22.94 2.97
N ILE A 228 14.57 -23.09 1.65
CA ILE A 228 14.30 -22.00 0.69
C ILE A 228 13.00 -21.22 1.00
N LYS A 229 12.01 -21.84 1.61
CA LYS A 229 10.73 -21.20 1.99
C LYS A 229 10.75 -20.52 3.36
N VAL A 230 11.78 -20.74 4.17
CA VAL A 230 11.80 -20.43 5.61
C VAL A 230 13.09 -19.72 6.04
N CYS A 231 13.97 -19.40 5.09
CA CYS A 231 15.32 -18.92 5.40
C CYS A 231 15.41 -17.41 5.53
N ARG A 232 16.05 -16.95 6.62
CA ARG A 232 16.69 -15.64 6.70
C ARG A 232 18.20 -15.85 6.79
N ILE A 233 18.94 -15.16 5.93
CA ILE A 233 20.40 -15.06 6.05
C ILE A 233 20.66 -13.78 6.84
N PRO A 234 21.39 -13.84 7.98
CA PRO A 234 21.73 -12.64 8.75
C PRO A 234 22.50 -11.61 7.90
N SER A 235 22.30 -10.35 8.19
CA SER A 235 22.87 -9.22 7.46
C SER A 235 24.41 -9.20 7.43
N SER A 236 25.07 -9.85 8.38
CA SER A 236 26.53 -10.00 8.40
C SER A 236 27.09 -10.82 7.22
N ALA A 237 26.28 -11.67 6.59
CA ALA A 237 26.70 -12.45 5.41
C ALA A 237 26.72 -11.63 4.12
N PHE A 238 26.03 -10.48 4.06
CA PHE A 238 25.97 -9.62 2.87
C PHE A 238 27.03 -8.52 2.84
N ALA A 239 27.74 -8.29 3.94
CA ALA A 239 28.77 -7.24 4.03
C ALA A 239 30.04 -7.54 3.23
N ASN A 240 30.20 -8.74 2.66
CA ASN A 240 31.43 -9.20 1.99
C ASN A 240 31.22 -9.60 0.53
N VAL A 241 30.19 -9.12 -0.15
CA VAL A 241 30.10 -9.23 -1.62
C VAL A 241 30.51 -7.88 -2.20
N GLY A 242 31.86 -7.71 -2.29
CA GLY A 242 32.49 -6.60 -3.00
C GLY A 242 32.60 -6.92 -4.49
#